data_c4be7dfe5aa897a0e2600a9fe04ef0ed
#
_entry.id   c4be7dfe5aa897a0e2600a9fe04ef0ed
#
_cell.length_a   1.000
_cell.length_b   1.000
_cell.length_c   1.000
_cell.angle_alpha   90.00
_cell.angle_beta   90.00
_cell.angle_gamma   90.00
#
_symmetry.space_group_name_H-M   'P 1'
#
loop_
_entity.id
_entity.type
_entity.pdbx_description
1 polymer ?
#
loop_
_entity_poly.entity_id
_entity_poly.type
_entity_poly.pdbx_seq_one_letter_code
_entity_poly.pdbx_strand_id
1 'polypeptide(L)'
;MFVHILFNFKDDIAGGGSNFLTLLRDYFKETGVYSDSIGDADIVLFNSHHSIKLALDLKKTYPNKLFIHRIDGPMRLYNNLHDKRDLIVNIANKYIAD
;
A
#
# COMPACT_ATOMS: atom_id res chain seq x y z
N MET A 1 -12.42 14.19 -1.30
CA MET A 1 -11.34 13.28 -1.72
C MET A 1 -11.34 12.05 -0.84
N PHE A 2 -11.33 10.87 -1.44
CA PHE A 2 -11.37 9.61 -0.71
C PHE A 2 -10.10 8.81 -0.89
N VAL A 3 -9.71 8.10 0.17
CA VAL A 3 -8.51 7.25 0.21
C VAL A 3 -8.93 5.80 0.40
N HIS A 4 -8.32 4.91 -0.37
CA HIS A 4 -8.42 3.46 -0.16
C HIS A 4 -7.03 2.92 0.20
N ILE A 5 -6.96 2.08 1.23
CA ILE A 5 -5.72 1.41 1.61
C ILE A 5 -5.75 0.00 1.03
N LEU A 6 -4.83 -0.27 0.10
CA LEU A 6 -4.73 -1.56 -0.56
C LEU A 6 -3.89 -2.50 0.30
N PHE A 7 -4.54 -3.19 1.23
CA PHE A 7 -3.89 -4.09 2.16
C PHE A 7 -4.88 -5.15 2.64
N ASN A 8 -4.40 -6.37 2.86
CA ASN A 8 -5.25 -7.44 3.36
C ASN A 8 -5.30 -7.42 4.89
N PHE A 9 -6.27 -6.72 5.44
CA PHE A 9 -6.44 -6.59 6.89
C PHE A 9 -6.89 -7.88 7.57
N LYS A 10 -7.40 -8.84 6.81
CA LYS A 10 -7.88 -10.12 7.38
C LYS A 10 -6.75 -11.06 7.75
N ASP A 11 -5.60 -10.93 7.09
CA ASP A 11 -4.41 -11.73 7.36
C ASP A 11 -3.50 -11.04 8.36
N ASP A 12 -4.06 -10.19 9.19
CA ASP A 12 -3.32 -9.40 10.14
C ASP A 12 -2.71 -10.28 11.24
N ILE A 13 -1.49 -10.66 11.02
CA ILE A 13 -0.63 -11.22 12.06
C ILE A 13 0.17 -10.04 12.57
N ALA A 14 0.09 -9.77 13.86
CA ALA A 14 0.68 -8.62 14.50
C ALA A 14 2.08 -8.25 13.97
N GLY A 15 2.14 -7.26 13.11
CA GLY A 15 3.37 -6.66 12.59
C GLY A 15 3.24 -5.16 12.62
N GLY A 16 4.36 -4.44 12.70
CA GLY A 16 4.34 -2.99 12.81
C GLY A 16 3.61 -2.30 11.66
N GLY A 17 3.77 -2.82 10.43
CA GLY A 17 3.12 -2.25 9.25
C GLY A 17 1.61 -2.39 9.27
N SER A 18 1.10 -3.57 9.62
CA SER A 18 -0.34 -3.79 9.66
C SER A 18 -1.01 -3.01 10.79
N ASN A 19 -0.35 -2.87 11.94
CA ASN A 19 -0.86 -2.03 13.02
C ASN A 19 -0.98 -0.58 12.58
N PHE A 20 0.04 -0.05 11.93
CA PHE A 20 0.01 1.32 11.41
C PHE A 20 -1.11 1.51 10.41
N LEU A 21 -1.24 0.60 9.46
CA LEU A 21 -2.26 0.70 8.41
C LEU A 21 -3.68 0.58 8.99
N THR A 22 -3.89 -0.27 9.98
CA THR A 22 -5.17 -0.40 10.67
C THR A 22 -5.55 0.91 11.37
N LEU A 23 -4.61 1.50 12.10
CA LEU A 23 -4.84 2.78 12.77
C LEU A 23 -5.12 3.90 11.76
N LEU A 24 -4.39 3.91 10.66
CA LEU A 24 -4.57 4.91 9.61
C LEU A 24 -5.94 4.76 8.94
N ARG A 25 -6.35 3.52 8.63
CA ARG A 25 -7.68 3.25 8.08
C ARG A 25 -8.77 3.73 9.03
N ASP A 26 -8.66 3.41 10.30
CA ASP A 26 -9.66 3.79 11.31
C ASP A 26 -9.75 5.31 11.43
N TYR A 27 -8.61 6.00 11.37
CA TYR A 27 -8.57 7.44 11.36
C TYR A 27 -9.29 8.03 10.14
N PHE A 28 -9.04 7.48 8.95
CA PHE A 28 -9.70 7.93 7.73
C PHE A 28 -11.21 7.65 7.76
N LYS A 29 -11.64 6.53 8.35
CA LYS A 29 -13.07 6.26 8.54
C LYS A 29 -13.71 7.27 9.49
N GLU A 30 -13.04 7.59 10.57
CA GLU A 30 -13.51 8.54 11.56
C GLU A 30 -13.63 9.95 10.97
N THR A 31 -12.72 10.34 10.11
CA THR A 31 -12.75 11.66 9.45
C THR A 31 -13.60 11.69 8.19
N GLY A 32 -14.18 10.56 7.78
CA GLY A 32 -15.08 10.50 6.64
C GLY A 32 -14.41 10.53 5.27
N VAL A 33 -13.13 10.21 5.19
CA VAL A 33 -12.38 10.23 3.93
C VAL A 33 -11.97 8.84 3.43
N TYR A 34 -12.31 7.79 4.15
CA TYR A 34 -11.98 6.44 3.71
C TYR A 34 -13.03 5.88 2.76
N SER A 35 -12.60 5.22 1.69
CA SER A 35 -13.48 4.47 0.80
C SER A 35 -13.10 2.99 0.80
N ASP A 36 -14.07 2.12 1.05
CA ASP A 36 -13.89 0.68 0.89
C ASP A 36 -13.85 0.27 -0.59
N SER A 37 -14.38 1.12 -1.45
CA SER A 37 -14.40 0.89 -2.90
C SER A 37 -13.24 1.60 -3.58
N ILE A 38 -12.44 0.83 -4.31
CA ILE A 38 -11.33 1.41 -5.09
C ILE A 38 -11.87 2.36 -6.16
N GLY A 39 -13.00 2.03 -6.76
CA GLY A 39 -13.60 2.87 -7.79
C GLY A 39 -13.92 4.28 -7.32
N ASP A 40 -14.34 4.42 -6.05
CA ASP A 40 -14.71 5.70 -5.47
C ASP A 40 -13.52 6.46 -4.86
N ALA A 41 -12.37 5.84 -4.74
CA ALA A 41 -11.19 6.48 -4.17
C ALA A 41 -10.44 7.31 -5.21
N ASP A 42 -9.92 8.43 -4.77
CA ASP A 42 -9.02 9.28 -5.57
C ASP A 42 -7.57 8.89 -5.35
N ILE A 43 -7.27 8.38 -4.16
CA ILE A 43 -5.93 8.02 -3.72
C ILE A 43 -5.94 6.55 -3.32
N VAL A 44 -4.97 5.79 -3.82
CA VAL A 44 -4.73 4.40 -3.42
C VAL A 44 -3.39 4.33 -2.72
N LEU A 45 -3.42 3.95 -1.44
CA LEU A 45 -2.22 3.77 -0.64
C LEU A 45 -1.88 2.28 -0.59
N PHE A 46 -0.67 1.93 -0.98
CA PHE A 46 -0.17 0.56 -0.87
C PHE A 46 1.13 0.51 -0.09
N ASN A 47 1.46 -0.65 0.47
CA ASN A 47 2.50 -0.75 1.48
C ASN A 47 3.61 -1.72 1.07
N SER A 48 4.85 -1.25 1.08
CA SER A 48 6.07 -2.04 0.86
C SER A 48 5.94 -3.02 -0.31
N HIS A 49 6.04 -4.32 -0.06
CA HIS A 49 5.93 -5.37 -1.07
C HIS A 49 4.55 -6.02 -1.13
N HIS A 50 3.61 -5.54 -0.30
CA HIS A 50 2.26 -6.13 -0.21
C HIS A 50 1.39 -5.70 -1.39
N SER A 51 0.63 -6.65 -1.93
CA SER A 51 -0.38 -6.39 -2.97
C SER A 51 0.16 -5.71 -4.24
N ILE A 52 1.42 -5.94 -4.58
CA ILE A 52 2.08 -5.22 -5.69
C ILE A 52 1.45 -5.56 -7.04
N LYS A 53 1.14 -6.84 -7.27
CA LYS A 53 0.50 -7.23 -8.53
C LYS A 53 -0.86 -6.56 -8.70
N LEU A 54 -1.65 -6.55 -7.63
CA LEU A 54 -2.95 -5.89 -7.64
C LEU A 54 -2.80 -4.38 -7.84
N ALA A 55 -1.82 -3.76 -7.17
CA ALA A 55 -1.55 -2.34 -7.34
C ALA A 55 -1.18 -2.01 -8.79
N LEU A 56 -0.35 -2.84 -9.42
CA LEU A 56 0.03 -2.66 -10.83
C LEU A 56 -1.19 -2.76 -11.74
N ASP A 57 -2.04 -3.76 -11.53
CA ASP A 57 -3.26 -3.94 -12.33
C ASP A 57 -4.21 -2.75 -12.15
N LEU A 58 -4.35 -2.26 -10.93
CA LEU A 58 -5.18 -1.09 -10.64
C LEU A 58 -4.62 0.19 -11.25
N LYS A 59 -3.31 0.36 -11.28
CA LYS A 59 -2.67 1.50 -11.92
C LYS A 59 -2.98 1.53 -13.43
N LYS A 60 -3.01 0.36 -14.06
CA LYS A 60 -3.38 0.24 -15.47
C LYS A 60 -4.85 0.53 -15.71
N THR A 61 -5.71 0.09 -14.81
CA THR A 61 -7.17 0.29 -14.90
C THR A 61 -7.57 1.73 -14.60
N TYR A 62 -6.90 2.34 -13.62
CA TYR A 62 -7.21 3.69 -13.13
C TYR A 62 -5.98 4.59 -13.19
N PRO A 63 -5.50 4.94 -14.36
CA PRO A 63 -4.25 5.71 -14.49
C PRO A 63 -4.33 7.12 -13.90
N ASN A 64 -5.54 7.64 -13.68
CA ASN A 64 -5.72 8.99 -13.16
C ASN A 64 -5.80 9.06 -11.63
N LYS A 65 -5.85 7.90 -10.94
CA LYS A 65 -5.80 7.89 -9.49
C LYS A 65 -4.36 8.08 -9.02
N LEU A 66 -4.21 8.70 -7.85
CA LEU A 66 -2.90 8.88 -7.24
C LEU A 66 -2.54 7.61 -6.45
N PHE A 67 -1.41 7.00 -6.76
CA PHE A 67 -0.90 5.81 -6.06
C PHE A 67 0.26 6.20 -5.16
N ILE A 68 0.05 6.11 -3.85
CA ILE A 68 1.04 6.45 -2.84
C ILE A 68 1.62 5.16 -2.27
N HIS A 69 2.93 5.05 -2.28
CA HIS A 69 3.66 3.88 -1.80
C HIS A 69 4.28 4.17 -0.43
N ARG A 70 3.80 3.50 0.60
CA ARG A 70 4.41 3.54 1.93
C ARG A 70 5.47 2.45 2.01
N ILE A 71 6.67 2.80 2.42
CA ILE A 71 7.79 1.87 2.52
C ILE A 71 8.17 1.70 3.98
N ASP A 72 8.22 0.43 4.44
CA ASP A 72 8.54 0.10 5.82
C ASP A 72 10.05 0.17 6.12
N GLY A 73 10.86 0.20 5.11
CA GLY A 73 12.30 0.15 5.21
C GLY A 73 12.86 -1.07 4.49
N PRO A 74 14.15 -1.02 4.11
CA PRO A 74 14.75 -2.11 3.34
C PRO A 74 14.87 -3.39 4.17
N MET A 75 14.40 -4.50 3.64
CA MET A 75 14.47 -5.80 4.30
C MET A 75 15.92 -6.28 4.48
N ARG A 76 16.82 -5.84 3.62
CA ARG A 76 18.25 -6.15 3.73
C ARG A 76 18.87 -5.69 5.04
N LEU A 77 18.28 -4.67 5.67
CA LEU A 77 18.76 -4.18 6.97
C LEU A 77 18.38 -5.12 8.12
N TYR A 78 17.37 -5.95 7.90
CA TYR A 78 16.84 -6.86 8.93
C TYR A 78 17.21 -8.30 8.69
N ASN A 79 17.33 -8.72 7.43
CA ASN A 79 17.54 -10.11 7.05
C ASN A 79 18.89 -10.35 6.35
N ASN A 80 19.02 -9.93 5.09
CA ASN A 80 20.26 -10.08 4.33
C ASN A 80 20.26 -9.08 3.16
N LEU A 81 21.44 -8.95 2.52
CA LEU A 81 21.67 -7.98 1.45
C LEU A 81 20.92 -8.29 0.14
N HIS A 82 20.39 -9.51 0.00
CA HIS A 82 19.75 -9.96 -1.24
C HIS A 82 18.27 -10.31 -1.05
N ASP A 83 17.61 -9.66 -0.10
CA ASP A 83 16.19 -9.90 0.13
C ASP A 83 15.39 -9.45 -1.10
N LYS A 84 14.64 -10.39 -1.68
CA LYS A 84 13.84 -10.14 -2.90
C LYS A 84 12.74 -9.11 -2.70
N ARG A 85 12.29 -8.92 -1.46
CA ARG A 85 11.26 -7.93 -1.15
C ARG A 85 11.73 -6.53 -1.44
N ASP A 86 13.01 -6.23 -1.24
CA ASP A 86 13.57 -4.92 -1.59
C ASP A 86 13.52 -4.68 -3.09
N LEU A 87 13.78 -5.70 -3.91
CA LEU A 87 13.66 -5.59 -5.36
C LEU A 87 12.22 -5.29 -5.78
N ILE A 88 11.26 -5.98 -5.19
CA ILE A 88 9.83 -5.77 -5.47
C ILE A 88 9.42 -4.34 -5.08
N VAL A 89 9.86 -3.86 -3.93
CA VAL A 89 9.59 -2.50 -3.47
C VAL A 89 10.16 -1.47 -4.45
N ASN A 90 11.39 -1.67 -4.91
CA ASN A 90 12.02 -0.76 -5.86
C ASN A 90 11.28 -0.72 -7.20
N ILE A 91 10.85 -1.86 -7.69
CA ILE A 91 10.06 -1.94 -8.93
C ILE A 91 8.72 -1.22 -8.74
N ALA A 92 8.03 -1.46 -7.64
CA ALA A 92 6.76 -0.82 -7.36
C ALA A 92 6.91 0.69 -7.28
N ASN A 93 7.96 1.16 -6.61
CA ASN A 93 8.21 2.59 -6.46
C ASN A 93 8.50 3.27 -7.80
N LYS A 94 9.13 2.54 -8.72
CA LYS A 94 9.48 3.08 -10.04
C LYS A 94 8.30 3.09 -11.01
N TYR A 95 7.47 2.04 -11.02
CA TYR A 95 6.47 1.82 -12.06
C TYR A 95 5.02 2.03 -11.61
N ILE A 96 4.73 2.02 -10.33
CA ILE A 96 3.37 2.13 -9.80
C ILE A 96 3.16 3.46 -9.08
N ALA A 97 4.05 3.81 -8.16
CA ALA A 97 3.90 5.00 -7.34
C ALA A 97 3.98 6.28 -8.16
N ASP A 98 3.16 7.21 -7.78
CA ASP A 98 3.17 8.55 -8.36
C ASP A 98 4.08 9.51 -7.62
#